data_05a7ec4ba77362f07d1964c9ccfc0041
#
_entry.id   05a7ec4ba77362f07d1964c9ccfc0041
#
_cell.length_a   1.000
_cell.length_b   1.000
_cell.length_c   1.000
_cell.angle_alpha   90.00
_cell.angle_beta   90.00
_cell.angle_gamma   90.00
#
_symmetry.space_group_name_H-M   'P 1'
#
loop_
_entity.id
_entity.type
_entity.pdbx_description
1 polymer ?
#
loop_
_entity_poly.entity_id
_entity_poly.type
_entity_poly.pdbx_seq_one_letter_code
_entity_poly.pdbx_strand_id
1 'polypeptide(L)'
;MCIRDRYTELWNALDIIAERIRALGVAAPGTYAEFARLTVIKESEGKVSAEDMIKQLVAGQEAVTKTARSIFAIVDKAGDEPTADLLTQRMQIHEKNAWMLRSLLEE
;
A
#
# COMPACT_ATOMS: atom_id res chain seq x y z
N MET A 1 -13.34 -12.88 -0.59
CA MET A 1 -12.11 -12.14 -0.18
C MET A 1 -11.57 -12.75 1.12
N CYS A 2 -10.34 -13.25 1.11
CA CYS A 2 -9.73 -13.86 2.29
C CYS A 2 -8.73 -12.90 2.92
N ILE A 3 -8.83 -12.68 4.24
CA ILE A 3 -7.92 -11.80 4.97
C ILE A 3 -6.49 -12.32 4.88
N ARG A 4 -6.32 -13.64 4.98
CA ARG A 4 -5.00 -14.27 4.85
C ARG A 4 -4.34 -13.92 3.53
N ASP A 5 -5.07 -13.98 2.43
CA ASP A 5 -4.53 -13.69 1.10
C ASP A 5 -4.03 -12.25 1.03
N ARG A 6 -4.71 -11.33 1.70
CA ARG A 6 -4.35 -9.92 1.72
C ARG A 6 -3.06 -9.66 2.46
N TYR A 7 -2.94 -10.14 3.69
CA TYR A 7 -1.70 -9.87 4.42
C TYR A 7 -0.52 -10.65 3.86
N THR A 8 -0.76 -11.82 3.25
CA THR A 8 0.29 -12.58 2.58
C THR A 8 0.77 -11.84 1.34
N GLU A 9 -0.14 -11.30 0.53
CA GLU A 9 0.20 -10.49 -0.63
C GLU A 9 1.02 -9.26 -0.22
N LEU A 10 0.61 -8.56 0.83
CA LEU A 10 1.33 -7.40 1.36
C LEU A 10 2.71 -7.79 1.89
N TRP A 11 2.81 -8.90 2.60
CA TRP A 11 4.07 -9.39 3.11
C TRP A 11 5.08 -9.62 1.98
N ASN A 12 4.64 -10.30 0.93
CA ASN A 12 5.48 -10.55 -0.25
C ASN A 12 5.84 -9.25 -0.96
N ALA A 13 4.90 -8.30 -1.03
CA ALA A 13 5.13 -7.01 -1.66
C ALA A 13 6.19 -6.19 -0.93
N LEU A 14 6.28 -6.31 0.41
CA LEU A 14 7.29 -5.60 1.19
C LEU A 14 8.71 -5.96 0.76
N ASP A 15 8.96 -7.24 0.52
CA ASP A 15 10.28 -7.69 0.06
C ASP A 15 10.61 -7.11 -1.32
N ILE A 16 9.65 -7.16 -2.24
CA ILE A 16 9.86 -6.65 -3.60
C ILE A 16 10.14 -5.15 -3.57
N ILE A 17 9.38 -4.39 -2.78
CA ILE A 17 9.57 -2.95 -2.64
C ILE A 17 10.93 -2.63 -2.02
N ALA A 18 11.27 -3.33 -0.93
CA ALA A 18 12.56 -3.13 -0.25
C ALA A 18 13.73 -3.46 -1.17
N GLU A 19 13.65 -4.54 -1.94
CA GLU A 19 14.67 -4.92 -2.91
C GLU A 19 14.82 -3.85 -4.01
N ARG A 20 13.70 -3.27 -4.46
CA ARG A 20 13.75 -2.20 -5.46
C ARG A 20 14.45 -0.95 -4.92
N ILE A 21 14.17 -0.58 -3.66
CA ILE A 21 14.84 0.54 -2.99
C ILE A 21 16.36 0.27 -2.93
N ARG A 22 16.73 -0.95 -2.53
CA ARG A 22 18.14 -1.35 -2.48
C ARG A 22 18.80 -1.33 -3.86
N ALA A 23 18.10 -1.79 -4.88
CA ALA A 23 18.61 -1.77 -6.26
C ALA A 23 18.86 -0.35 -6.75
N LEU A 24 18.13 0.64 -6.24
CA LEU A 24 18.36 2.04 -6.55
C LEU A 24 19.51 2.66 -5.75
N GLY A 25 20.16 1.90 -4.87
CA GLY A 25 21.34 2.33 -4.13
C GLY A 25 21.08 2.96 -2.78
N VAL A 26 19.85 2.84 -2.25
CA VAL A 26 19.44 3.45 -0.99
C VAL A 26 19.06 2.36 0.02
N ALA A 27 19.27 2.61 1.31
CA ALA A 27 18.86 1.70 2.35
C ALA A 27 17.33 1.71 2.48
N ALA A 28 16.73 0.52 2.59
CA ALA A 28 15.29 0.41 2.81
C ALA A 28 14.97 0.55 4.30
N PRO A 29 13.84 1.21 4.67
CA PRO A 29 13.38 1.22 6.06
C PRO A 29 13.15 -0.20 6.56
N GLY A 30 13.46 -0.47 7.83
CA GLY A 30 13.34 -1.80 8.39
C GLY A 30 12.92 -1.87 9.84
N THR A 31 12.68 -0.74 10.51
CA THR A 31 12.25 -0.70 11.90
C THR A 31 10.86 -0.11 12.05
N TYR A 32 10.18 -0.47 13.13
CA TYR A 32 8.87 0.12 13.44
C TYR A 32 8.94 1.63 13.59
N ALA A 33 10.01 2.16 14.18
CA ALA A 33 10.19 3.60 14.33
C ALA A 33 10.28 4.30 12.98
N GLU A 34 11.02 3.71 12.04
CA GLU A 34 11.13 4.24 10.68
C GLU A 34 9.78 4.21 9.96
N PHE A 35 9.06 3.09 10.05
CA PHE A 35 7.73 2.96 9.44
C PHE A 35 6.75 3.95 10.06
N ALA A 36 6.77 4.12 11.37
CA ALA A 36 5.88 5.06 12.06
C ALA A 36 6.08 6.51 11.61
N ARG A 37 7.33 6.89 11.30
CA ARG A 37 7.62 8.24 10.79
C ARG A 37 7.17 8.44 9.36
N LEU A 38 7.18 7.39 8.55
CA LEU A 38 6.91 7.48 7.12
C LEU A 38 5.43 7.30 6.78
N THR A 39 4.69 6.56 7.61
CA THR A 39 3.31 6.23 7.29
C THR A 39 2.39 7.45 7.35
N VAL A 40 1.42 7.48 6.43
CA VAL A 40 0.30 8.43 6.46
C VAL A 40 -0.98 7.78 6.97
N ILE A 41 -0.92 6.48 7.28
CA ILE A 41 -2.05 5.71 7.79
C ILE A 41 -2.02 5.78 9.32
N LYS A 42 -3.15 6.19 9.90
CA LYS A 42 -3.27 6.28 11.36
C LYS A 42 -3.60 4.93 11.96
N GLU A 43 -3.02 4.64 13.12
CA GLU A 43 -3.39 3.45 13.87
C GLU A 43 -4.83 3.56 14.38
N SER A 44 -5.52 2.43 14.38
CA SER A 44 -6.85 2.34 14.97
C SER A 44 -6.75 2.30 16.49
N GLU A 45 -7.57 3.11 17.15
CA GLU A 45 -7.63 3.16 18.61
C GLU A 45 -8.93 2.54 19.13
N GLY A 46 -8.81 1.71 20.15
CA GLY A 46 -9.96 1.10 20.82
C GLY A 46 -10.69 0.06 20.00
N LYS A 47 -11.91 -0.22 20.40
CA LYS A 47 -12.79 -1.15 19.70
C LYS A 47 -13.57 -0.43 18.62
N VAL A 48 -13.56 -0.99 17.42
CA VAL A 48 -14.34 -0.46 16.30
C VAL A 48 -15.30 -1.51 15.80
N SER A 49 -16.40 -1.07 15.20
CA SER A 49 -17.37 -1.97 14.58
C SER A 49 -16.79 -2.64 13.35
N ALA A 50 -17.39 -3.73 12.90
CA ALA A 50 -16.98 -4.40 11.66
C ALA A 50 -17.04 -3.45 10.46
N GLU A 51 -18.09 -2.62 10.40
CA GLU A 51 -18.23 -1.62 9.33
C GLU A 51 -17.11 -0.60 9.36
N ASP A 52 -16.75 -0.09 10.55
CA ASP A 52 -15.65 0.85 10.69
C ASP A 52 -14.30 0.22 10.35
N MET A 53 -14.09 -1.05 10.67
CA MET A 53 -12.89 -1.79 10.26
C MET A 53 -12.76 -1.82 8.75
N ILE A 54 -13.85 -2.09 8.04
CA ILE A 54 -13.85 -2.10 6.57
C ILE A 54 -13.55 -0.71 6.02
N LYS A 55 -14.16 0.33 6.58
CA LYS A 55 -13.89 1.72 6.18
C LYS A 55 -12.43 2.10 6.36
N GLN A 56 -11.81 1.69 7.47
CA GLN A 56 -10.40 1.93 7.73
C GLN A 56 -9.51 1.19 6.73
N LEU A 57 -9.87 -0.05 6.38
CA LEU A 57 -9.12 -0.80 5.36
C LEU A 57 -9.23 -0.14 3.98
N VAL A 58 -10.40 0.35 3.61
CA VAL A 58 -10.60 1.10 2.36
C VAL A 58 -9.70 2.33 2.34
N ALA A 59 -9.72 3.11 3.43
CA ALA A 59 -8.90 4.31 3.54
C ALA A 59 -7.41 3.98 3.44
N GLY A 60 -6.97 2.88 4.03
CA GLY A 60 -5.59 2.40 3.92
C GLY A 60 -5.19 2.05 2.49
N GLN A 61 -6.05 1.32 1.78
CA GLN A 61 -5.80 0.97 0.38
C GLN A 61 -5.72 2.23 -0.50
N GLU A 62 -6.61 3.17 -0.29
CA GLU A 62 -6.61 4.44 -1.02
C GLU A 62 -5.36 5.27 -0.73
N ALA A 63 -4.89 5.27 0.53
CA ALA A 63 -3.67 5.98 0.92
C ALA A 63 -2.44 5.43 0.20
N VAL A 64 -2.32 4.11 0.10
CA VAL A 64 -1.21 3.47 -0.63
C VAL A 64 -1.27 3.83 -2.12
N THR A 65 -2.46 3.74 -2.72
CA THR A 65 -2.66 4.12 -4.12
C THR A 65 -2.26 5.57 -4.37
N LYS A 66 -2.68 6.47 -3.51
CA LYS A 66 -2.37 7.90 -3.62
C LYS A 66 -0.87 8.16 -3.52
N THR A 67 -0.19 7.49 -2.58
CA THR A 67 1.25 7.61 -2.42
C THR A 67 1.99 7.11 -3.66
N ALA A 68 1.62 5.94 -4.17
CA ALA A 68 2.22 5.39 -5.38
C ALA A 68 2.02 6.32 -6.58
N ARG A 69 0.82 6.87 -6.73
CA ARG A 69 0.49 7.79 -7.82
C ARG A 69 1.31 9.08 -7.73
N SER A 70 1.54 9.57 -6.52
CA SER A 70 2.27 10.83 -6.31
C SER A 70 3.73 10.75 -6.75
N ILE A 71 4.35 9.57 -6.70
CA ILE A 71 5.75 9.38 -7.10
C ILE A 71 5.89 8.85 -8.53
N PHE A 72 4.83 8.35 -9.13
CA PHE A 72 4.86 7.77 -10.48
C PHE A 72 5.39 8.75 -11.52
N ALA A 73 4.96 9.99 -11.50
CA ALA A 73 5.39 10.98 -12.48
C ALA A 73 6.90 11.24 -12.43
N ILE A 74 7.48 11.24 -11.23
CA ILE A 74 8.91 11.43 -11.03
C ILE A 74 9.68 10.24 -11.61
N VAL A 75 9.23 9.04 -11.31
CA VAL A 75 9.83 7.80 -11.76
C VAL A 75 9.74 7.65 -13.28
N ASP A 76 8.59 7.96 -13.85
CA ASP A 76 8.35 7.91 -15.28
C ASP A 76 9.25 8.91 -16.03
N LYS A 77 9.34 10.13 -15.52
CA LYS A 77 10.20 11.17 -16.08
C LYS A 77 11.68 10.78 -16.04
N ALA A 78 12.09 10.05 -15.01
CA ALA A 78 13.46 9.55 -14.88
C ALA A 78 13.76 8.38 -15.81
N GLY A 79 12.76 7.82 -16.49
CA GLY A 79 12.92 6.66 -17.34
C GLY A 79 13.15 5.35 -16.59
N ASP A 80 12.81 5.31 -15.31
CA ASP A 80 12.95 4.11 -14.48
C ASP A 80 11.73 3.21 -14.65
N GLU A 81 11.72 2.48 -15.74
CA GLU A 81 10.61 1.61 -16.11
C GLU A 81 10.33 0.50 -15.10
N PRO A 82 11.33 -0.19 -14.54
CA PRO A 82 11.05 -1.22 -13.53
C PRO A 82 10.35 -0.66 -12.28
N THR A 83 10.74 0.51 -11.81
CA THR A 83 10.06 1.15 -10.66
C THR A 83 8.65 1.60 -11.06
N ALA A 84 8.50 2.18 -12.25
CA ALA A 84 7.19 2.58 -12.76
C ALA A 84 6.24 1.39 -12.86
N ASP A 85 6.73 0.25 -13.32
CA ASP A 85 5.94 -0.98 -13.42
C ASP A 85 5.53 -1.48 -12.04
N LEU A 86 6.43 -1.49 -11.08
CA LEU A 86 6.12 -1.86 -9.70
C LEU A 86 5.03 -0.97 -9.12
N LEU A 87 5.13 0.35 -9.28
CA LEU A 87 4.12 1.30 -8.82
C LEU A 87 2.77 1.06 -9.50
N THR A 88 2.77 0.77 -10.79
CA THR A 88 1.56 0.46 -11.55
C THR A 88 0.87 -0.78 -10.99
N GLN A 89 1.62 -1.83 -10.73
CA GLN A 89 1.10 -3.06 -10.15
C GLN A 89 0.51 -2.81 -8.76
N ARG A 90 1.20 -2.04 -7.92
CA ARG A 90 0.71 -1.72 -6.59
C ARG A 90 -0.58 -0.91 -6.66
N MET A 91 -0.67 0.09 -7.53
CA MET A 91 -1.89 0.87 -7.71
C MET A 91 -3.05 -0.03 -8.14
N GLN A 92 -2.83 -0.91 -9.09
CA GLN A 92 -3.86 -1.83 -9.59
C GLN A 92 -4.40 -2.73 -8.47
N ILE A 93 -3.50 -3.32 -7.68
CA ILE A 93 -3.87 -4.24 -6.59
C ILE A 93 -4.65 -3.49 -5.51
N HIS A 94 -4.16 -2.32 -5.09
CA HIS A 94 -4.79 -1.56 -4.00
C HIS A 94 -6.13 -0.95 -4.43
N GLU A 95 -6.26 -0.50 -5.68
CA GLU A 95 -7.54 -0.02 -6.21
C GLU A 95 -8.58 -1.14 -6.24
N LYS A 96 -8.18 -2.33 -6.69
CA LYS A 96 -9.05 -3.50 -6.70
C LYS A 96 -9.48 -3.87 -5.28
N ASN A 97 -8.54 -3.89 -4.35
CA ASN A 97 -8.83 -4.17 -2.94
C ASN A 97 -9.83 -3.17 -2.36
N ALA A 98 -9.63 -1.89 -2.64
CA ALA A 98 -10.53 -0.83 -2.18
C ALA A 98 -11.94 -1.02 -2.76
N TRP A 99 -12.03 -1.35 -4.04
CA TRP A 99 -13.31 -1.62 -4.70
C TRP A 99 -14.04 -2.78 -4.03
N MET A 100 -13.36 -3.90 -3.83
CA MET A 100 -13.96 -5.08 -3.22
C MET A 100 -14.42 -4.81 -1.78
N LEU A 101 -13.61 -4.06 -1.02
CA LEU A 101 -13.96 -3.69 0.36
C LEU A 101 -15.16 -2.74 0.40
N ARG A 102 -15.20 -1.74 -0.49
CA ARG A 102 -16.36 -0.85 -0.57
C ARG A 102 -17.65 -1.59 -0.89
N SER A 103 -17.55 -2.64 -1.70
CA SER A 103 -18.72 -3.46 -2.04
C SER A 103 -19.37 -4.10 -0.81
N LEU A 104 -18.60 -4.36 0.24
CA LEU A 104 -19.12 -4.90 1.49
C LEU A 104 -19.91 -3.87 2.30
N LEU A 105 -19.75 -2.58 2.00
CA LEU A 105 -20.45 -1.48 2.67
C LEU A 105 -21.75 -1.09 1.95
N GLU A 106 -21.95 -1.55 0.74
CA GLU A 106 -23.16 -1.28 -0.04
C GLU A 106 -24.31 -2.16 0.43
N GLU A 107 -25.49 -1.59 0.51
CA GLU A 107 -26.72 -2.30 0.82
C GLU A 107 -27.37 -2.89 -0.44
#